data_884f7ea0f30fffb7af9c5ae197fba94a
#
_entry.id   884f7ea0f30fffb7af9c5ae197fba94a
#
_cell.length_a   1.000
_cell.length_b   1.000
_cell.length_c   1.000
_cell.angle_alpha   90.00
_cell.angle_beta   90.00
_cell.angle_gamma   90.00
#
_symmetry.space_group_name_H-M   'P 1'
#
loop_
_entity.id
_entity.type
_entity.pdbx_description
1 polymer ?
#
loop_
_entity_poly.entity_id
_entity_poly.type
_entity_poly.pdbx_seq_one_letter_code
_entity_poly.pdbx_strand_id
1 'polypeptide(L)'
;DRIADPTTETERKVVFFLGVGGLLFVPVFKVITHLPPVIGMTFSLGVLWIVTELMHHSKNEAVKSTRTVVGVLRKVDTPTILFFLGILVAVAALQSAGHLGYVATYLDNSIGNVYIINLIIGILSAVVDNVPLVAGAMGMYDIAPAGNFAVDGTFWEFLAYCAGTGGSVLIIGSAAGVAVMGILNIDFIWYMRKMSLLALAGYLAGAATYYILNTSGIF
;
A
#
# COMPACT_ATOMS: atom_id res chain seq x y z
N ASP A 1 -7.35 15.28 36.31
CA ASP A 1 -7.85 16.45 35.56
C ASP A 1 -7.85 16.08 34.08
N ARG A 2 -9.03 15.84 33.50
CA ARG A 2 -9.17 15.73 32.05
C ARG A 2 -8.97 17.13 31.49
N ILE A 3 -7.79 17.37 30.92
CA ILE A 3 -7.55 18.57 30.12
C ILE A 3 -8.63 18.59 29.04
N ALA A 4 -9.50 19.59 29.05
CA ALA A 4 -10.57 19.73 28.08
C ALA A 4 -9.98 19.70 26.67
N ASP A 5 -10.48 18.81 25.81
CA ASP A 5 -10.00 18.71 24.44
C ASP A 5 -10.24 20.07 23.74
N PRO A 6 -9.18 20.74 23.26
CA PRO A 6 -9.30 22.08 22.67
C PRO A 6 -10.02 22.07 21.31
N THR A 7 -10.53 20.92 20.85
CA THR A 7 -11.27 20.75 19.61
C THR A 7 -12.75 20.50 19.84
N THR A 8 -13.58 21.14 19.02
CA THR A 8 -15.03 20.88 19.01
C THR A 8 -15.36 19.59 18.28
N GLU A 9 -16.50 18.99 18.57
CA GLU A 9 -16.98 17.78 17.88
C GLU A 9 -17.15 18.02 16.36
N THR A 10 -17.59 19.23 15.99
CA THR A 10 -17.75 19.64 14.59
C THR A 10 -16.40 19.68 13.87
N GLU A 11 -15.37 20.26 14.50
CA GLU A 11 -14.02 20.28 13.92
C GLU A 11 -13.48 18.87 13.66
N ARG A 12 -13.66 17.96 14.61
CA ARG A 12 -13.24 16.55 14.45
C ARG A 12 -13.96 15.87 13.31
N LYS A 13 -15.28 16.08 13.18
CA LYS A 13 -16.07 15.52 12.06
C LYS A 13 -15.63 16.10 10.73
N VAL A 14 -15.42 17.41 10.62
CA VAL A 14 -14.97 18.06 9.38
C VAL A 14 -13.62 17.51 8.94
N VAL A 15 -12.63 17.44 9.83
CA VAL A 15 -11.30 16.90 9.51
C VAL A 15 -11.38 15.43 9.11
N PHE A 16 -12.19 14.64 9.82
CA PHE A 16 -12.37 13.22 9.51
C PHE A 16 -12.99 13.02 8.12
N PHE A 17 -14.10 13.69 7.82
CA PHE A 17 -14.77 13.52 6.52
C PHE A 17 -13.95 14.10 5.35
N LEU A 18 -13.24 15.20 5.56
CA LEU A 18 -12.30 15.72 4.55
C LEU A 18 -11.12 14.78 4.32
N GLY A 19 -10.58 14.20 5.38
CA GLY A 19 -9.47 13.24 5.27
C GLY A 19 -9.90 11.97 4.52
N VAL A 20 -11.00 11.34 4.96
CA VAL A 20 -11.54 10.15 4.32
C VAL A 20 -11.99 10.44 2.88
N GLY A 21 -12.73 11.54 2.69
CA GLY A 21 -13.17 11.98 1.36
C GLY A 21 -11.99 12.28 0.41
N GLY A 22 -10.93 12.90 0.93
CA GLY A 22 -9.70 13.14 0.19
C GLY A 22 -9.00 11.86 -0.24
N LEU A 23 -8.94 10.84 0.62
CA LEU A 23 -8.38 9.53 0.27
C LEU A 23 -9.22 8.80 -0.80
N LEU A 24 -10.56 8.83 -0.65
CA LEU A 24 -11.47 8.23 -1.64
C LEU A 24 -11.47 8.99 -2.98
N PHE A 25 -11.19 10.28 -2.95
CA PHE A 25 -11.09 11.10 -4.16
C PHE A 25 -9.89 10.71 -5.04
N VAL A 26 -8.78 10.26 -4.47
CA VAL A 26 -7.55 9.95 -5.22
C VAL A 26 -7.76 8.93 -6.33
N PRO A 27 -8.35 7.74 -6.11
CA PRO A 27 -8.61 6.79 -7.18
C PRO A 27 -9.61 7.32 -8.21
N VAL A 28 -10.65 8.04 -7.79
CA VAL A 28 -11.61 8.68 -8.71
C VAL A 28 -10.92 9.72 -9.59
N PHE A 29 -10.07 10.55 -8.98
CA PHE A 29 -9.27 11.54 -9.71
C PHE A 29 -8.35 10.88 -10.74
N LYS A 30 -7.67 9.77 -10.37
CA LYS A 30 -6.81 9.02 -11.30
C LYS A 30 -7.60 8.50 -12.50
N VAL A 31 -8.80 7.93 -12.28
CA VAL A 31 -9.63 7.38 -13.36
C VAL A 31 -10.11 8.46 -14.31
N ILE A 32 -10.50 9.63 -13.79
CA ILE A 32 -11.03 10.73 -14.61
C ILE A 32 -9.93 11.47 -15.36
N THR A 33 -8.80 11.74 -14.71
CA THR A 33 -7.75 12.62 -15.24
C THR A 33 -6.60 11.87 -15.89
N HIS A 34 -6.45 10.56 -15.63
CA HIS A 34 -5.31 9.71 -15.97
C HIS A 34 -3.96 10.23 -15.42
N LEU A 35 -3.99 11.19 -14.49
CA LEU A 35 -2.80 11.72 -13.83
C LEU A 35 -2.32 10.82 -12.70
N PRO A 36 -1.03 10.89 -12.33
CA PRO A 36 -0.49 10.13 -11.22
C PRO A 36 -1.25 10.39 -9.91
N PRO A 37 -1.50 9.37 -9.06
CA PRO A 37 -2.23 9.50 -7.80
C PRO A 37 -1.65 10.56 -6.85
N VAL A 38 -0.35 10.83 -6.92
CA VAL A 38 0.33 11.84 -6.10
C VAL A 38 -0.28 13.23 -6.28
N ILE A 39 -0.76 13.56 -7.48
CA ILE A 39 -1.38 14.87 -7.76
C ILE A 39 -2.71 14.99 -7.03
N GLY A 40 -3.57 13.95 -7.11
CA GLY A 40 -4.83 13.89 -6.37
C GLY A 40 -4.63 13.93 -4.85
N MET A 41 -3.61 13.23 -4.36
CA MET A 41 -3.26 13.23 -2.94
C MET A 41 -2.78 14.61 -2.46
N THR A 42 -1.91 15.26 -3.24
CA THR A 42 -1.41 16.61 -2.92
C THR A 42 -2.53 17.64 -2.95
N PHE A 43 -3.45 17.53 -3.90
CA PHE A 43 -4.65 18.39 -3.96
C PHE A 43 -5.52 18.21 -2.71
N SER A 44 -5.83 16.95 -2.34
CA SER A 44 -6.62 16.63 -1.15
C SER A 44 -5.95 17.14 0.13
N LEU A 45 -4.63 16.99 0.24
CA LEU A 45 -3.84 17.53 1.34
C LEU A 45 -3.90 19.06 1.38
N GLY A 46 -3.83 19.74 0.22
CA GLY A 46 -3.95 21.19 0.12
C GLY A 46 -5.30 21.71 0.60
N VAL A 47 -6.40 21.04 0.22
CA VAL A 47 -7.75 21.37 0.71
C VAL A 47 -7.83 21.18 2.23
N LEU A 48 -7.36 20.04 2.74
CA LEU A 48 -7.35 19.77 4.18
C LEU A 48 -6.51 20.82 4.93
N TRP A 49 -5.38 21.24 4.36
CA TRP A 49 -4.52 22.27 4.92
C TRP A 49 -5.24 23.60 5.05
N ILE A 50 -5.85 24.09 3.98
CA ILE A 50 -6.58 25.36 3.97
C ILE A 50 -7.70 25.33 5.02
N VAL A 51 -8.49 24.26 5.05
CA VAL A 51 -9.61 24.14 5.99
C VAL A 51 -9.12 24.09 7.43
N THR A 52 -8.10 23.31 7.75
CA THR A 52 -7.56 23.23 9.12
C THR A 52 -6.91 24.53 9.56
N GLU A 53 -6.24 25.25 8.66
CA GLU A 53 -5.64 26.55 8.96
C GLU A 53 -6.73 27.60 9.26
N LEU A 54 -7.79 27.66 8.45
CA LEU A 54 -8.92 28.56 8.69
C LEU A 54 -9.66 28.24 10.00
N MET A 55 -9.86 26.96 10.28
CA MET A 55 -10.53 26.51 11.53
C MET A 55 -9.73 26.87 12.79
N HIS A 56 -8.41 26.85 12.71
CA HIS A 56 -7.55 27.10 13.85
C HIS A 56 -6.99 28.54 13.89
N HIS A 57 -7.33 29.40 12.94
CA HIS A 57 -6.78 30.75 12.81
C HIS A 57 -6.99 31.60 14.08
N SER A 58 -8.13 31.49 14.74
CA SER A 58 -8.47 32.26 15.95
C SER A 58 -8.04 31.60 17.28
N LYS A 59 -7.39 30.42 17.22
CA LYS A 59 -6.97 29.68 18.42
C LYS A 59 -5.58 30.11 18.91
N ASN A 60 -5.27 29.80 20.18
CA ASN A 60 -3.98 30.08 20.80
C ASN A 60 -2.83 29.37 20.07
N GLU A 61 -1.66 29.99 20.08
CA GLU A 61 -0.45 29.48 19.42
C GLU A 61 -0.06 28.05 19.84
N ALA A 62 -0.29 27.67 21.09
CA ALA A 62 -0.05 26.32 21.59
C ALA A 62 -0.93 25.27 20.89
N VAL A 63 -2.15 25.61 20.51
CA VAL A 63 -3.08 24.74 19.76
C VAL A 63 -2.69 24.73 18.27
N LYS A 64 -2.36 25.90 17.70
CA LYS A 64 -1.89 26.01 16.32
C LYS A 64 -0.65 25.16 16.07
N SER A 65 0.37 25.24 16.94
CA SER A 65 1.64 24.53 16.77
C SER A 65 1.50 23.01 16.72
N THR A 66 0.41 22.44 17.24
CA THR A 66 0.20 20.99 17.29
C THR A 66 -0.85 20.49 16.32
N ARG A 67 -1.77 21.36 15.84
CA ARG A 67 -2.97 20.98 15.10
C ARG A 67 -3.05 21.56 13.68
N THR A 68 -2.15 22.47 13.32
CA THR A 68 -1.96 22.88 11.93
C THR A 68 -1.19 21.82 11.16
N VAL A 69 -1.31 21.82 9.83
CA VAL A 69 -0.56 20.90 8.98
C VAL A 69 0.94 21.00 9.22
N VAL A 70 1.47 22.20 9.44
CA VAL A 70 2.87 22.40 9.80
C VAL A 70 3.24 21.69 11.10
N GLY A 71 2.37 21.74 12.12
CA GLY A 71 2.56 21.04 13.39
C GLY A 71 2.53 19.51 13.20
N VAL A 72 1.66 19.01 12.31
CA VAL A 72 1.57 17.57 11.98
C VAL A 72 2.77 17.11 11.15
N LEU A 73 3.25 17.91 10.19
CA LEU A 73 4.43 17.59 9.39
C LEU A 73 5.70 17.38 10.23
N ARG A 74 5.81 18.04 11.38
CA ARG A 74 6.91 17.80 12.34
C ARG A 74 6.87 16.40 12.97
N LYS A 75 5.72 15.71 12.91
CA LYS A 75 5.54 14.36 13.44
C LYS A 75 5.71 13.28 12.37
N VAL A 76 5.99 13.67 11.13
CA VAL A 76 6.24 12.72 10.05
C VAL A 76 7.48 11.91 10.37
N ASP A 77 7.35 10.60 10.26
CA ASP A 77 8.43 9.66 10.51
C ASP A 77 9.42 9.67 9.32
N THR A 78 10.40 10.54 9.40
CA THR A 78 11.49 10.64 8.41
C THR A 78 12.26 9.33 8.23
N PRO A 79 12.57 8.55 9.29
CA PRO A 79 13.19 7.23 9.14
C PRO A 79 12.41 6.30 8.20
N THR A 80 11.10 6.21 8.33
CA THR A 80 10.26 5.42 7.43
C THR A 80 10.34 5.90 5.98
N ILE A 81 10.33 7.21 5.72
CA ILE A 81 10.48 7.75 4.36
C ILE A 81 11.84 7.35 3.78
N LEU A 82 12.92 7.50 4.54
CA LEU A 82 14.27 7.14 4.09
C LEU A 82 14.43 5.62 3.91
N PHE A 83 13.76 4.83 4.72
CA PHE A 83 13.72 3.37 4.57
C PHE A 83 13.11 2.97 3.22
N PHE A 84 11.92 3.49 2.88
CA PHE A 84 11.30 3.20 1.59
C PHE A 84 12.13 3.73 0.42
N LEU A 85 12.69 4.92 0.52
CA LEU A 85 13.60 5.46 -0.49
C LEU A 85 14.80 4.53 -0.70
N GLY A 86 15.44 4.07 0.38
CA GLY A 86 16.57 3.15 0.32
C GLY A 86 16.22 1.83 -0.39
N ILE A 87 15.06 1.24 -0.07
CA ILE A 87 14.59 0.02 -0.73
C ILE A 87 14.35 0.25 -2.22
N LEU A 88 13.65 1.31 -2.60
CA LEU A 88 13.37 1.60 -4.02
C LEU A 88 14.64 1.86 -4.81
N VAL A 89 15.63 2.55 -4.22
CA VAL A 89 16.95 2.75 -4.84
C VAL A 89 17.69 1.42 -5.00
N ALA A 90 17.63 0.53 -4.00
CA ALA A 90 18.25 -0.80 -4.09
C ALA A 90 17.61 -1.65 -5.20
N VAL A 91 16.26 -1.65 -5.31
CA VAL A 91 15.55 -2.35 -6.39
C VAL A 91 15.93 -1.78 -7.76
N ALA A 92 15.99 -0.44 -7.90
CA ALA A 92 16.41 0.21 -9.13
C ALA A 92 17.86 -0.14 -9.51
N ALA A 93 18.76 -0.26 -8.53
CA ALA A 93 20.13 -0.71 -8.75
C ALA A 93 20.20 -2.16 -9.26
N LEU A 94 19.42 -3.07 -8.66
CA LEU A 94 19.34 -4.46 -9.11
C LEU A 94 18.76 -4.58 -10.53
N GLN A 95 17.76 -3.75 -10.86
CA GLN A 95 17.19 -3.67 -12.20
C GLN A 95 18.24 -3.18 -13.20
N SER A 96 18.93 -2.08 -12.90
CA SER A 96 19.96 -1.51 -13.78
C SER A 96 21.16 -2.46 -13.98
N ALA A 97 21.46 -3.28 -12.98
CA ALA A 97 22.50 -4.31 -13.08
C ALA A 97 22.03 -5.59 -13.81
N GLY A 98 20.78 -5.68 -14.25
CA GLY A 98 20.21 -6.83 -14.96
C GLY A 98 19.86 -8.03 -14.08
N HIS A 99 20.05 -7.94 -12.75
CA HIS A 99 19.77 -9.07 -11.85
C HIS A 99 18.29 -9.44 -11.83
N LEU A 100 17.38 -8.46 -11.91
CA LEU A 100 15.95 -8.74 -11.92
C LEU A 100 15.51 -9.47 -13.19
N GLY A 101 16.07 -9.10 -14.37
CA GLY A 101 15.81 -9.81 -15.61
C GLY A 101 16.35 -11.26 -15.59
N TYR A 102 17.48 -11.49 -14.91
CA TYR A 102 17.97 -12.85 -14.70
C TYR A 102 17.02 -13.71 -13.85
N VAL A 103 16.49 -13.13 -12.76
CA VAL A 103 15.49 -13.80 -11.92
C VAL A 103 14.20 -14.08 -12.69
N ALA A 104 13.73 -13.13 -13.51
CA ALA A 104 12.57 -13.32 -14.38
C ALA A 104 12.77 -14.52 -15.33
N THR A 105 13.90 -14.54 -16.05
CA THR A 105 14.25 -15.65 -16.96
C THR A 105 14.32 -16.99 -16.24
N TYR A 106 14.87 -17.02 -15.03
CA TYR A 106 14.92 -18.23 -14.22
C TYR A 106 13.53 -18.71 -13.81
N LEU A 107 12.64 -17.81 -13.38
CA LEU A 107 11.25 -18.13 -13.02
C LEU A 107 10.46 -18.65 -14.23
N ASP A 108 10.61 -18.00 -15.39
CA ASP A 108 9.93 -18.40 -16.61
C ASP A 108 10.38 -19.77 -17.10
N ASN A 109 11.68 -20.05 -17.06
CA ASN A 109 12.23 -21.35 -17.47
C ASN A 109 11.91 -22.48 -16.48
N SER A 110 11.83 -22.17 -15.18
CA SER A 110 11.60 -23.19 -14.13
C SER A 110 10.13 -23.44 -13.87
N ILE A 111 9.27 -22.42 -13.98
CA ILE A 111 7.85 -22.46 -13.61
C ILE A 111 6.99 -22.23 -14.84
N GLY A 112 7.27 -21.19 -15.64
CA GLY A 112 6.60 -20.85 -16.90
C GLY A 112 5.11 -20.50 -16.78
N ASN A 113 4.57 -20.42 -15.57
CA ASN A 113 3.15 -20.16 -15.30
C ASN A 113 2.99 -18.90 -14.48
N VAL A 114 2.37 -17.86 -15.06
CA VAL A 114 2.20 -16.54 -14.44
C VAL A 114 1.41 -16.59 -13.14
N TYR A 115 0.46 -17.50 -13.01
CA TYR A 115 -0.32 -17.64 -11.77
C TYR A 115 0.55 -18.18 -10.63
N ILE A 116 1.35 -19.21 -10.91
CA ILE A 116 2.23 -19.81 -9.89
C ILE A 116 3.33 -18.82 -9.49
N ILE A 117 3.91 -18.10 -10.46
CA ILE A 117 4.91 -17.05 -10.19
C ILE A 117 4.32 -15.99 -9.25
N ASN A 118 3.13 -15.47 -9.55
CA ASN A 118 2.47 -14.48 -8.73
C ASN A 118 2.09 -15.00 -7.33
N LEU A 119 1.64 -16.26 -7.23
CA LEU A 119 1.38 -16.89 -5.95
C LEU A 119 2.63 -16.96 -5.07
N ILE A 120 3.77 -17.32 -5.65
CA ILE A 120 5.06 -17.36 -4.92
C ILE A 120 5.46 -15.96 -4.49
N ILE A 121 5.36 -14.97 -5.39
CA ILE A 121 5.63 -13.57 -5.07
C ILE A 121 4.72 -13.10 -3.91
N GLY A 122 3.45 -13.44 -3.94
CA GLY A 122 2.52 -13.09 -2.87
C GLY A 122 2.84 -13.77 -1.52
N ILE A 123 3.31 -15.02 -1.52
CA ILE A 123 3.76 -15.68 -0.28
C ILE A 123 5.04 -14.99 0.25
N LEU A 124 5.94 -14.56 -0.62
CA LEU A 124 7.10 -13.78 -0.23
C LEU A 124 6.71 -12.43 0.39
N SER A 125 5.58 -11.85 -0.01
CA SER A 125 5.02 -10.64 0.60
C SER A 125 4.65 -10.82 2.09
N ALA A 126 4.52 -12.03 2.55
CA ALA A 126 4.34 -12.29 3.99
C ALA A 126 5.57 -11.92 4.83
N VAL A 127 6.76 -11.91 4.22
CA VAL A 127 8.04 -11.62 4.90
C VAL A 127 8.62 -10.29 4.44
N VAL A 128 8.49 -9.98 3.16
CA VAL A 128 8.98 -8.74 2.55
C VAL A 128 7.80 -7.81 2.35
N ASP A 129 7.94 -6.54 2.71
CA ASP A 129 6.88 -5.56 2.47
C ASP A 129 6.44 -5.57 0.99
N ASN A 130 5.15 -5.41 0.76
CA ASN A 130 4.52 -5.45 -0.55
C ASN A 130 5.10 -4.41 -1.52
N VAL A 131 5.46 -3.21 -1.05
CA VAL A 131 5.96 -2.11 -1.91
C VAL A 131 7.27 -2.50 -2.62
N PRO A 132 8.34 -2.92 -1.92
CA PRO A 132 9.57 -3.35 -2.59
C PRO A 132 9.38 -4.61 -3.45
N LEU A 133 8.46 -5.49 -3.06
CA LEU A 133 8.18 -6.70 -3.81
C LEU A 133 7.52 -6.41 -5.16
N VAL A 134 6.50 -5.53 -5.16
CA VAL A 134 5.85 -5.07 -6.40
C VAL A 134 6.83 -4.30 -7.27
N ALA A 135 7.64 -3.41 -6.69
CA ALA A 135 8.69 -2.70 -7.44
C ALA A 135 9.70 -3.66 -8.07
N GLY A 136 10.10 -4.72 -7.35
CA GLY A 136 10.95 -5.79 -7.88
C GLY A 136 10.29 -6.53 -9.05
N ALA A 137 9.02 -6.92 -8.92
CA ALA A 137 8.27 -7.59 -9.98
C ALA A 137 8.11 -6.71 -11.24
N MET A 138 7.85 -5.41 -11.05
CA MET A 138 7.82 -4.44 -12.16
C MET A 138 9.20 -4.23 -12.82
N GLY A 139 10.27 -4.49 -12.10
CA GLY A 139 11.64 -4.46 -12.66
C GLY A 139 12.05 -5.77 -13.32
N MET A 140 11.33 -6.87 -13.10
CA MET A 140 11.58 -8.17 -13.73
C MET A 140 10.99 -8.26 -15.13
N TYR A 141 9.80 -7.69 -15.33
CA TYR A 141 9.02 -7.85 -16.57
C TYR A 141 8.67 -6.48 -17.16
N ASP A 142 8.87 -6.36 -18.48
CA ASP A 142 8.45 -5.18 -19.22
C ASP A 142 6.96 -5.28 -19.61
N ILE A 143 6.32 -4.11 -19.74
CA ILE A 143 4.95 -4.05 -20.26
C ILE A 143 4.96 -4.44 -21.73
N ALA A 144 4.24 -5.51 -22.08
CA ALA A 144 4.09 -5.97 -23.45
C ALA A 144 2.89 -5.31 -24.16
N PRO A 145 2.88 -5.26 -25.49
CA PRO A 145 1.75 -4.72 -26.25
C PRO A 145 0.48 -5.59 -26.17
N ALA A 146 0.62 -6.88 -25.84
CA ALA A 146 -0.50 -7.82 -25.70
C ALA A 146 -0.11 -9.02 -24.82
N GLY A 147 -1.11 -9.79 -24.37
CA GLY A 147 -0.93 -11.00 -23.56
C GLY A 147 -0.85 -10.72 -22.06
N ASN A 148 -0.30 -11.68 -21.30
CA ASN A 148 -0.30 -11.65 -19.84
C ASN A 148 0.42 -10.43 -19.23
N PHE A 149 1.40 -9.88 -19.93
CA PHE A 149 2.19 -8.72 -19.48
C PHE A 149 1.76 -7.40 -20.12
N ALA A 150 0.62 -7.38 -20.82
CA ALA A 150 0.05 -6.13 -21.32
C ALA A 150 -0.42 -5.23 -20.16
N VAL A 151 -0.73 -3.97 -20.48
CA VAL A 151 -1.46 -3.11 -19.53
C VAL A 151 -2.79 -3.79 -19.20
N ASP A 152 -3.14 -3.85 -17.93
CA ASP A 152 -4.29 -4.62 -17.42
C ASP A 152 -4.26 -6.12 -17.77
N GLY A 153 -3.07 -6.67 -18.03
CA GLY A 153 -2.87 -8.10 -18.27
C GLY A 153 -2.87 -8.92 -16.98
N THR A 154 -3.17 -10.21 -17.14
CA THR A 154 -3.33 -11.19 -16.04
C THR A 154 -2.18 -11.14 -15.01
N PHE A 155 -0.93 -10.95 -15.47
CA PHE A 155 0.21 -10.89 -14.56
C PHE A 155 0.08 -9.73 -13.58
N TRP A 156 -0.25 -8.54 -14.05
CA TRP A 156 -0.28 -7.31 -13.23
C TRP A 156 -1.48 -7.26 -12.31
N GLU A 157 -2.64 -7.67 -12.80
CA GLU A 157 -3.85 -7.75 -11.98
C GLU A 157 -3.68 -8.77 -10.86
N PHE A 158 -3.19 -9.96 -11.19
CA PHE A 158 -2.99 -11.00 -10.20
C PHE A 158 -1.82 -10.71 -9.26
N LEU A 159 -0.78 -10.01 -9.73
CA LEU A 159 0.28 -9.48 -8.87
C LEU A 159 -0.27 -8.53 -7.81
N ALA A 160 -1.14 -7.61 -8.21
CA ALA A 160 -1.75 -6.65 -7.28
C ALA A 160 -2.54 -7.38 -6.18
N TYR A 161 -3.32 -8.40 -6.55
CA TYR A 161 -4.00 -9.25 -5.58
C TYR A 161 -3.00 -9.99 -4.68
N CYS A 162 -2.05 -10.72 -5.26
CA CYS A 162 -1.13 -11.59 -4.53
C CYS A 162 -0.22 -10.80 -3.57
N ALA A 163 0.37 -9.71 -4.05
CA ALA A 163 1.23 -8.87 -3.21
C ALA A 163 0.44 -8.16 -2.11
N GLY A 164 -0.76 -7.65 -2.42
CA GLY A 164 -1.59 -6.94 -1.46
C GLY A 164 -2.16 -7.83 -0.34
N THR A 165 -2.56 -9.06 -0.67
CA THR A 165 -3.18 -9.98 0.29
C THR A 165 -2.19 -10.92 0.95
N GLY A 166 -1.11 -11.30 0.25
CA GLY A 166 -0.07 -12.21 0.75
C GLY A 166 0.61 -11.71 2.01
N GLY A 167 0.81 -10.39 2.14
CA GLY A 167 1.38 -9.76 3.33
C GLY A 167 0.60 -10.03 4.63
N SER A 168 -0.69 -10.38 4.53
CA SER A 168 -1.51 -10.73 5.70
C SER A 168 -1.26 -12.14 6.24
N VAL A 169 -0.57 -13.00 5.51
CA VAL A 169 -0.24 -14.36 5.98
C VAL A 169 0.68 -14.33 7.21
N LEU A 170 1.65 -13.41 7.19
CA LEU A 170 2.40 -13.06 8.40
C LEU A 170 2.21 -11.55 8.62
N ILE A 171 1.77 -11.17 9.80
CA ILE A 171 1.40 -9.78 10.12
C ILE A 171 2.54 -8.76 9.87
N ILE A 172 3.79 -9.23 9.86
CA ILE A 172 4.99 -8.43 9.59
C ILE A 172 5.17 -8.08 8.11
N GLY A 173 4.47 -8.76 7.19
CA GLY A 173 4.57 -8.53 5.76
C GLY A 173 3.90 -7.24 5.28
N SER A 174 3.28 -6.46 6.17
CA SER A 174 2.74 -5.16 5.81
C SER A 174 2.89 -4.14 6.94
N ALA A 175 3.22 -2.90 6.59
CA ALA A 175 3.31 -1.78 7.54
C ALA A 175 1.99 -1.58 8.31
N ALA A 176 0.84 -1.75 7.64
CA ALA A 176 -0.48 -1.68 8.28
C ALA A 176 -0.67 -2.79 9.33
N GLY A 177 -0.23 -4.03 9.04
CA GLY A 177 -0.28 -5.15 9.97
C GLY A 177 0.56 -4.89 11.21
N VAL A 178 1.78 -4.40 11.05
CA VAL A 178 2.67 -4.04 12.16
C VAL A 178 2.06 -2.91 13.01
N ALA A 179 1.45 -1.90 12.39
CA ALA A 179 0.77 -0.83 13.11
C ALA A 179 -0.41 -1.35 13.94
N VAL A 180 -1.26 -2.21 13.38
CA VAL A 180 -2.37 -2.85 14.10
C VAL A 180 -1.87 -3.72 15.25
N MET A 181 -0.79 -4.47 15.04
CA MET A 181 -0.14 -5.28 16.07
C MET A 181 0.28 -4.42 17.27
N GLY A 182 0.89 -3.25 16.98
CA GLY A 182 1.30 -2.29 18.02
C GLY A 182 0.11 -1.66 18.77
N ILE A 183 -0.95 -1.26 18.05
CA ILE A 183 -2.15 -0.64 18.65
C ILE A 183 -2.92 -1.62 19.53
N LEU A 184 -3.08 -2.86 19.08
CA LEU A 184 -3.86 -3.90 19.77
C LEU A 184 -3.00 -4.75 20.72
N ASN A 185 -1.70 -4.50 20.82
CA ASN A 185 -0.75 -5.31 21.60
C ASN A 185 -0.82 -6.80 21.26
N ILE A 186 -0.93 -7.12 19.96
CA ILE A 186 -0.97 -8.50 19.48
C ILE A 186 0.47 -9.00 19.36
N ASP A 187 0.75 -10.17 19.97
CA ASP A 187 2.04 -10.82 19.82
C ASP A 187 2.15 -11.54 18.45
N PHE A 188 3.34 -11.45 17.82
CA PHE A 188 3.62 -12.08 16.53
C PHE A 188 3.39 -13.61 16.55
N ILE A 189 3.83 -14.29 17.61
CA ILE A 189 3.67 -15.74 17.74
C ILE A 189 2.20 -16.13 17.90
N TRP A 190 1.43 -15.30 18.64
CA TRP A 190 -0.01 -15.48 18.75
C TRP A 190 -0.69 -15.38 17.36
N TYR A 191 -0.35 -14.33 16.59
CA TYR A 191 -0.90 -14.15 15.23
C TYR A 191 -0.55 -15.34 14.33
N MET A 192 0.71 -15.75 14.33
CA MET A 192 1.18 -16.87 13.53
C MET A 192 0.43 -18.18 13.84
N ARG A 193 0.13 -18.44 15.11
CA ARG A 193 -0.59 -19.66 15.53
C ARG A 193 -2.09 -19.61 15.29
N LYS A 194 -2.71 -18.43 15.36
CA LYS A 194 -4.17 -18.28 15.34
C LYS A 194 -4.72 -17.79 14.02
N MET A 195 -4.01 -16.89 13.36
CA MET A 195 -4.52 -16.16 12.20
C MET A 195 -3.84 -16.55 10.88
N SER A 196 -2.55 -16.89 10.88
CA SER A 196 -1.79 -17.11 9.64
C SER A 196 -2.38 -18.21 8.75
N LEU A 197 -2.87 -19.30 9.32
CA LEU A 197 -3.52 -20.36 8.53
C LEU A 197 -4.84 -19.90 7.92
N LEU A 198 -5.63 -19.09 8.63
CA LEU A 198 -6.87 -18.52 8.11
C LEU A 198 -6.57 -17.50 7.01
N ALA A 199 -5.56 -16.66 7.22
CA ALA A 199 -5.12 -15.68 6.22
C ALA A 199 -4.59 -16.39 4.96
N LEU A 200 -3.80 -17.46 5.11
CA LEU A 200 -3.33 -18.29 4.00
C LEU A 200 -4.50 -18.94 3.25
N ALA A 201 -5.47 -19.49 3.97
CA ALA A 201 -6.66 -20.09 3.35
C ALA A 201 -7.47 -19.03 2.57
N GLY A 202 -7.64 -17.83 3.13
CA GLY A 202 -8.27 -16.70 2.44
C GLY A 202 -7.49 -16.26 1.21
N TYR A 203 -6.18 -16.16 1.32
CA TYR A 203 -5.28 -15.86 0.20
C TYR A 203 -5.42 -16.87 -0.95
N LEU A 204 -5.37 -18.16 -0.65
CA LEU A 204 -5.49 -19.21 -1.66
C LEU A 204 -6.91 -19.29 -2.25
N ALA A 205 -7.95 -19.09 -1.44
CA ALA A 205 -9.33 -19.06 -1.91
C ALA A 205 -9.58 -17.90 -2.88
N GLY A 206 -9.10 -16.70 -2.56
CA GLY A 206 -9.23 -15.55 -3.47
C GLY A 206 -8.39 -15.73 -4.75
N ALA A 207 -7.19 -16.30 -4.64
CA ALA A 207 -6.37 -16.64 -5.81
C ALA A 207 -7.08 -17.66 -6.72
N ALA A 208 -7.68 -18.70 -6.15
CA ALA A 208 -8.48 -19.68 -6.89
C ALA A 208 -9.71 -19.01 -7.55
N THR A 209 -10.38 -18.12 -6.85
CA THR A 209 -11.51 -17.36 -7.40
C THR A 209 -11.07 -16.52 -8.60
N TYR A 210 -9.99 -15.77 -8.49
CA TYR A 210 -9.45 -14.99 -9.61
C TYR A 210 -9.11 -15.91 -10.81
N TYR A 211 -8.40 -17.01 -10.54
CA TYR A 211 -8.04 -17.98 -11.59
C TYR A 211 -9.27 -18.52 -12.33
N ILE A 212 -10.32 -18.91 -11.60
CA ILE A 212 -11.57 -19.43 -12.18
C ILE A 212 -12.26 -18.34 -13.02
N LEU A 213 -12.38 -17.13 -12.51
CA LEU A 213 -13.04 -16.03 -13.21
C LEU A 213 -12.29 -15.63 -14.48
N ASN A 214 -10.97 -15.53 -14.41
CA ASN A 214 -10.13 -15.17 -15.56
C ASN A 214 -10.14 -16.27 -16.64
N THR A 215 -10.07 -17.55 -16.26
CA THR A 215 -10.10 -18.67 -17.22
C THR A 215 -11.49 -18.92 -17.78
N SER A 216 -12.58 -18.52 -17.10
CA SER A 216 -13.95 -18.61 -17.61
C SER A 216 -14.34 -17.47 -18.54
N GLY A 217 -13.46 -16.49 -18.77
CA GLY A 217 -13.71 -15.36 -19.67
C GLY A 217 -14.74 -14.37 -19.16
N ILE A 218 -14.89 -14.27 -17.82
CA ILE A 218 -15.78 -13.30 -17.17
C ILE A 218 -15.08 -11.94 -17.06
N PHE A 219 -13.74 -11.90 -17.13
CA PHE A 219 -12.89 -10.71 -17.20
C PHE A 219 -12.18 -10.66 -18.54
#